data_da1d8a6c9a917a4a50ef4648a4a976d9
#
_entry.id   da1d8a6c9a917a4a50ef4648a4a976d9
#
_cell.length_a   1.000
_cell.length_b   1.000
_cell.length_c   1.000
_cell.angle_alpha   90.00
_cell.angle_beta   90.00
_cell.angle_gamma   90.00
#
_symmetry.space_group_name_H-M   'P 1'
#
loop_
_entity.id
_entity.type
_entity.pdbx_description
1 polymer ?
#
loop_
_entity_poly.entity_id
_entity_poly.type
_entity_poly.pdbx_seq_one_letter_code
_entity_poly.pdbx_strand_id
1 'polypeptide(L)'
;VPAMAWWPGMIAPNQDPVDILHLTDLFTTAARLGGALDNIPDDRITDGIDQTALLLLGEGHGRRNVMFHYSGGVLGAIRYENYKIHIKKGHGGLPGMDFYNVMRDPGEKYGALYQGLFAVTPIQTTLRKHMKMIQKFPHRVSDVTPKGAELTPHD
;
A
#
# COMPACT_ATOMS: atom_id res chain seq x y z
N VAL A 1 10.23 1.17 -5.34
CA VAL A 1 11.49 0.74 -4.72
C VAL A 1 11.81 -0.64 -5.29
N PRO A 2 12.98 -0.86 -5.88
CA PRO A 2 13.36 -2.20 -6.34
C PRO A 2 13.48 -3.15 -5.15
N ALA A 3 13.02 -4.40 -5.35
CA ALA A 3 13.12 -5.47 -4.38
C ALA A 3 13.59 -6.74 -5.09
N MET A 4 14.36 -7.56 -4.39
CA MET A 4 14.82 -8.86 -4.88
C MET A 4 14.65 -9.90 -3.79
N ALA A 5 14.20 -11.10 -4.17
CA ALA A 5 14.13 -12.24 -3.28
C ALA A 5 14.98 -13.38 -3.87
N TRP A 6 15.79 -14.02 -3.03
CA TRP A 6 16.63 -15.12 -3.42
C TRP A 6 16.52 -16.26 -2.40
N TRP A 7 16.06 -17.41 -2.86
CA TRP A 7 15.91 -18.61 -2.03
C TRP A 7 16.08 -19.85 -2.93
N PRO A 8 17.30 -20.36 -3.06
CA PRO A 8 17.59 -21.51 -3.92
C PRO A 8 16.74 -22.72 -3.59
N GLY A 9 16.17 -23.35 -4.61
CA GLY A 9 15.28 -24.51 -4.47
C GLY A 9 13.85 -24.19 -4.08
N MET A 10 13.55 -22.96 -3.66
CA MET A 10 12.18 -22.53 -3.28
C MET A 10 11.61 -21.48 -4.23
N ILE A 11 12.43 -20.50 -4.63
CA ILE A 11 12.03 -19.46 -5.59
C ILE A 11 12.66 -19.80 -6.94
N ALA A 12 11.85 -19.89 -7.98
CA ALA A 12 12.32 -20.11 -9.32
C ALA A 12 13.14 -18.90 -9.81
N PRO A 13 14.23 -19.10 -10.57
CA PRO A 13 15.03 -17.99 -11.08
C PRO A 13 14.30 -17.18 -12.16
N ASN A 14 14.77 -15.95 -12.39
CA ASN A 14 14.32 -15.06 -13.47
C ASN A 14 12.82 -14.73 -13.45
N GLN A 15 12.22 -14.62 -12.26
CA GLN A 15 10.84 -14.13 -12.13
C GLN A 15 10.84 -12.61 -11.95
N ASP A 16 9.91 -11.94 -12.63
CA ASP A 16 9.68 -10.49 -12.53
C ASP A 16 8.18 -10.21 -12.40
N PRO A 17 7.58 -10.55 -11.23
CA PRO A 17 6.16 -10.40 -11.02
C PRO A 17 5.77 -8.92 -10.93
N VAL A 18 4.66 -8.56 -11.57
CA VAL A 18 4.08 -7.20 -11.56
C VAL A 18 3.04 -6.99 -10.45
N ASP A 19 2.83 -8.01 -9.63
CA ASP A 19 1.91 -7.96 -8.48
C ASP A 19 2.29 -6.87 -7.48
N ILE A 20 1.30 -6.36 -6.76
CA ILE A 20 1.55 -5.34 -5.73
C ILE A 20 2.16 -6.02 -4.50
N LEU A 21 3.35 -5.57 -4.13
CA LEU A 21 4.01 -5.90 -2.87
C LEU A 21 4.23 -4.60 -2.07
N HIS A 22 3.85 -4.60 -0.80
CA HIS A 22 4.11 -3.50 0.12
C HIS A 22 5.14 -3.90 1.16
N LEU A 23 5.95 -2.95 1.63
CA LEU A 23 7.01 -3.24 2.60
C LEU A 23 6.47 -3.87 3.91
N THR A 24 5.24 -3.50 4.31
CA THR A 24 4.58 -4.10 5.49
C THR A 24 4.27 -5.59 5.30
N ASP A 25 4.16 -6.07 4.06
CA ASP A 25 3.87 -7.48 3.76
C ASP A 25 5.02 -8.40 4.17
N LEU A 26 6.25 -7.86 4.21
CA LEU A 26 7.43 -8.63 4.59
C LEU A 26 7.31 -9.18 6.02
N PHE A 27 6.74 -8.40 6.95
CA PHE A 27 6.53 -8.86 8.32
C PHE A 27 5.60 -10.07 8.39
N THR A 28 4.42 -9.98 7.78
CA THR A 28 3.43 -11.06 7.79
C THR A 28 3.92 -12.29 7.01
N THR A 29 4.61 -12.06 5.89
CA THR A 29 5.19 -13.12 5.07
C THR A 29 6.31 -13.85 5.83
N ALA A 30 7.19 -13.11 6.51
CA ALA A 30 8.24 -13.71 7.34
C ALA A 30 7.65 -14.51 8.53
N ALA A 31 6.61 -13.98 9.18
CA ALA A 31 5.90 -14.69 10.23
C ALA A 31 5.28 -16.00 9.69
N ARG A 32 4.70 -15.98 8.49
CA ARG A 32 4.17 -17.18 7.83
C ARG A 32 5.27 -18.21 7.59
N LEU A 33 6.36 -17.80 6.97
CA LEU A 33 7.47 -18.69 6.63
C LEU A 33 8.15 -19.27 7.88
N GLY A 34 8.17 -18.49 8.98
CA GLY A 34 8.71 -18.92 10.29
C GLY A 34 7.73 -19.70 11.15
N GLY A 35 6.50 -19.99 10.67
CA GLY A 35 5.47 -20.70 11.45
C GLY A 35 4.95 -19.91 12.67
N ALA A 36 5.04 -18.57 12.63
CA ALA A 36 4.72 -17.66 13.74
C ALA A 36 3.52 -16.76 13.50
N LEU A 37 2.61 -17.11 12.58
CA LEU A 37 1.43 -16.28 12.27
C LEU A 37 0.56 -16.05 13.51
N ASP A 38 0.39 -17.08 14.33
CA ASP A 38 -0.45 -17.01 15.52
C ASP A 38 0.16 -16.13 16.62
N ASN A 39 1.44 -15.77 16.47
CA ASN A 39 2.14 -14.87 17.40
C ASN A 39 2.01 -13.39 16.99
N ILE A 40 1.37 -13.09 15.83
CA ILE A 40 1.11 -11.70 15.44
C ILE A 40 0.06 -11.13 16.39
N PRO A 41 0.35 -9.98 17.06
CA PRO A 41 -0.61 -9.37 17.97
C PRO A 41 -1.92 -8.99 17.27
N ASP A 42 -3.06 -9.24 17.90
CA ASP A 42 -4.40 -8.87 17.46
C ASP A 42 -4.94 -7.59 18.14
N ASP A 43 -4.17 -7.05 19.11
CA ASP A 43 -4.47 -5.81 19.84
C ASP A 43 -4.24 -4.53 19.02
N ARG A 44 -3.69 -4.68 17.81
CA ARG A 44 -3.32 -3.59 16.89
C ARG A 44 -3.56 -3.98 15.44
N ILE A 45 -3.60 -2.99 14.54
CA ILE A 45 -3.69 -3.25 13.11
C ILE A 45 -2.33 -3.71 12.60
N THR A 46 -2.31 -4.82 11.86
CA THR A 46 -1.19 -5.24 11.02
C THR A 46 -1.61 -5.09 9.56
N ASP A 47 -1.04 -4.09 8.88
CA ASP A 47 -1.38 -3.79 7.48
C ASP A 47 -0.76 -4.79 6.49
N GLY A 48 0.16 -5.62 6.93
CA GLY A 48 0.84 -6.61 6.10
C GLY A 48 -0.08 -7.76 5.71
N ILE A 49 0.03 -8.18 4.45
CA ILE A 49 -0.63 -9.36 3.89
C ILE A 49 0.44 -10.41 3.64
N ASP A 50 0.14 -11.67 3.95
CA ASP A 50 1.01 -12.79 3.61
C ASP A 50 1.14 -12.93 2.09
N GLN A 51 2.34 -12.78 1.57
CA GLN A 51 2.72 -12.87 0.16
C GLN A 51 3.60 -14.10 -0.14
N THR A 52 3.54 -15.11 0.71
CA THR A 52 4.29 -16.36 0.51
C THR A 52 4.02 -16.97 -0.87
N ALA A 53 2.76 -16.96 -1.31
CA ALA A 53 2.39 -17.48 -2.62
C ALA A 53 3.04 -16.69 -3.77
N LEU A 54 3.06 -15.36 -3.69
CA LEU A 54 3.76 -14.52 -4.67
C LEU A 54 5.26 -14.85 -4.72
N LEU A 55 5.91 -15.01 -3.57
CA LEU A 55 7.34 -15.31 -3.51
C LEU A 55 7.68 -16.69 -4.10
N LEU A 56 6.86 -17.70 -3.84
CA LEU A 56 7.17 -19.09 -4.22
C LEU A 56 6.66 -19.46 -5.61
N LEU A 57 5.50 -18.92 -6.02
CA LEU A 57 4.81 -19.30 -7.25
C LEU A 57 4.89 -18.22 -8.34
N GLY A 58 5.26 -16.99 -7.99
CA GLY A 58 5.47 -15.89 -8.93
C GLY A 58 4.20 -15.14 -9.29
N GLU A 59 4.19 -14.56 -10.49
CA GLU A 59 3.15 -13.67 -11.00
C GLU A 59 1.75 -14.25 -10.90
N GLY A 60 0.78 -13.40 -10.57
CA GLY A 60 -0.64 -13.77 -10.42
C GLY A 60 -0.99 -14.41 -9.08
N HIS A 61 -0.02 -14.60 -8.18
CA HIS A 61 -0.24 -15.17 -6.85
C HIS A 61 -0.20 -14.14 -5.73
N GLY A 62 -0.05 -12.85 -6.07
CA GLY A 62 -0.12 -11.74 -5.14
C GLY A 62 -1.51 -11.61 -4.52
N ARG A 63 -1.55 -11.43 -3.20
CA ARG A 63 -2.79 -11.32 -2.43
C ARG A 63 -3.18 -9.86 -2.16
N ARG A 64 -2.30 -8.91 -2.48
CA ARG A 64 -2.55 -7.48 -2.30
C ARG A 64 -3.09 -6.87 -3.59
N ASN A 65 -4.30 -6.37 -3.52
CA ASN A 65 -4.92 -5.65 -4.63
C ASN A 65 -5.13 -4.16 -4.32
N VAL A 66 -4.84 -3.71 -3.09
CA VAL A 66 -5.06 -2.33 -2.65
C VAL A 66 -3.82 -1.76 -2.00
N MET A 67 -3.54 -0.49 -2.30
CA MET A 67 -2.53 0.31 -1.63
C MET A 67 -3.07 1.71 -1.31
N PHE A 68 -2.86 2.15 -0.06
CA PHE A 68 -3.19 3.49 0.39
C PHE A 68 -1.95 4.36 0.37
N HIS A 69 -2.03 5.52 -0.27
CA HIS A 69 -0.93 6.47 -0.36
C HIS A 69 -1.17 7.65 0.59
N TYR A 70 -0.31 7.76 1.59
CA TYR A 70 -0.33 8.84 2.57
C TYR A 70 0.77 9.85 2.31
N SER A 71 0.49 11.12 2.61
CA SER A 71 1.47 12.21 2.61
C SER A 71 1.25 13.05 3.86
N GLY A 72 2.23 13.06 4.77
CA GLY A 72 2.13 13.80 6.02
C GLY A 72 0.92 13.41 6.88
N GLY A 73 0.58 12.11 6.94
CA GLY A 73 -0.58 11.61 7.69
C GLY A 73 -1.94 11.79 7.00
N VAL A 74 -1.98 12.44 5.83
CA VAL A 74 -3.21 12.65 5.06
C VAL A 74 -3.28 11.62 3.94
N LEU A 75 -4.43 10.91 3.82
CA LEU A 75 -4.67 10.00 2.72
C LEU A 75 -4.82 10.80 1.41
N GLY A 76 -3.87 10.62 0.51
CA GLY A 76 -3.78 11.36 -0.75
C GLY A 76 -4.29 10.61 -1.96
N ALA A 77 -4.14 9.28 -1.98
CA ALA A 77 -4.61 8.44 -3.09
C ALA A 77 -4.85 7.00 -2.65
N ILE A 78 -5.65 6.27 -3.45
CA ILE A 78 -5.85 4.83 -3.33
C ILE A 78 -5.53 4.20 -4.68
N ARG A 79 -4.72 3.16 -4.67
CA ARG A 79 -4.52 2.26 -5.81
C ARG A 79 -5.32 0.98 -5.57
N TYR A 80 -6.09 0.57 -6.56
CA TYR A 80 -6.75 -0.72 -6.65
C TYR A 80 -6.30 -1.40 -7.94
N GLU A 81 -5.56 -2.49 -7.83
CA GLU A 81 -4.92 -3.16 -8.97
C GLU A 81 -4.14 -2.16 -9.84
N ASN A 82 -4.56 -1.99 -11.09
CA ASN A 82 -3.93 -1.09 -12.06
C ASN A 82 -4.45 0.34 -12.01
N TYR A 83 -5.45 0.63 -11.19
CA TYR A 83 -6.11 1.92 -11.14
C TYR A 83 -5.81 2.67 -9.87
N LYS A 84 -5.54 3.97 -10.00
CA LYS A 84 -5.26 4.87 -8.88
C LYS A 84 -6.21 6.06 -8.92
N ILE A 85 -6.81 6.36 -7.78
CA ILE A 85 -7.64 7.55 -7.55
C ILE A 85 -6.92 8.48 -6.60
N HIS A 86 -6.77 9.75 -6.96
CA HIS A 86 -6.34 10.80 -6.04
C HIS A 86 -7.54 11.34 -5.26
N ILE A 87 -7.38 11.49 -3.93
CA ILE A 87 -8.43 11.97 -3.03
C ILE A 87 -8.32 13.49 -2.84
N LYS A 88 -7.15 14.09 -3.13
CA LYS A 88 -6.96 15.53 -3.07
C LYS A 88 -7.83 16.22 -4.13
N LYS A 89 -8.29 17.45 -3.82
CA LYS A 89 -8.98 18.32 -4.78
C LYS A 89 -8.16 18.41 -6.06
N GLY A 90 -8.69 17.84 -7.14
CA GLY A 90 -8.03 17.85 -8.45
C GLY A 90 -7.92 19.24 -9.05
N HIS A 91 -7.05 19.37 -10.04
CA HIS A 91 -7.02 20.53 -10.94
C HIS A 91 -8.34 20.54 -11.74
N GLY A 92 -9.29 21.37 -11.35
CA GLY A 92 -10.59 21.46 -12.04
C GLY A 92 -11.81 21.47 -11.11
N GLY A 93 -11.61 21.43 -9.80
CA GLY A 93 -12.66 21.73 -8.83
C GLY A 93 -13.62 20.59 -8.47
N LEU A 94 -13.53 19.44 -9.11
CA LEU A 94 -14.34 18.26 -8.73
C LEU A 94 -13.49 17.32 -7.87
N PRO A 95 -13.84 17.12 -6.58
CA PRO A 95 -13.13 16.17 -5.73
C PRO A 95 -13.23 14.76 -6.29
N GLY A 96 -12.08 14.09 -6.51
CA GLY A 96 -12.05 12.66 -6.79
C GLY A 96 -12.10 12.25 -8.27
N MET A 97 -11.85 13.15 -9.21
CA MET A 97 -11.85 12.79 -10.64
C MET A 97 -10.47 12.48 -11.22
N ASP A 98 -9.40 12.58 -10.44
CA ASP A 98 -8.05 12.18 -10.86
C ASP A 98 -7.91 10.67 -10.75
N PHE A 99 -8.31 9.97 -11.82
CA PHE A 99 -8.34 8.52 -11.94
C PHE A 99 -7.43 8.08 -13.08
N TYR A 100 -6.46 7.22 -12.78
CA TYR A 100 -5.40 6.83 -13.71
C TYR A 100 -5.22 5.32 -13.78
N ASN A 101 -4.83 4.81 -14.95
CA ASN A 101 -4.33 3.45 -15.11
C ASN A 101 -2.80 3.47 -15.01
N VAL A 102 -2.25 3.19 -13.84
CA VAL A 102 -0.82 3.33 -13.57
C VAL A 102 0.07 2.29 -14.26
N MET A 103 -0.50 1.23 -14.84
CA MET A 103 0.24 0.28 -15.66
C MET A 103 0.47 0.80 -17.08
N ARG A 104 -0.52 1.52 -17.64
CA ARG A 104 -0.43 2.10 -18.99
C ARG A 104 0.17 3.49 -18.97
N ASP A 105 -0.05 4.23 -17.90
CA ASP A 105 0.38 5.60 -17.70
C ASP A 105 1.02 5.76 -16.31
N PRO A 106 2.26 5.30 -16.13
CA PRO A 106 2.98 5.47 -14.85
C PRO A 106 3.19 6.93 -14.45
N GLY A 107 3.14 7.84 -15.42
CA GLY A 107 3.30 9.27 -15.20
C GLY A 107 2.01 10.00 -14.81
N GLU A 108 0.87 9.28 -14.77
CA GLU A 108 -0.43 9.85 -14.38
C GLU A 108 -0.81 11.11 -15.18
N LYS A 109 -0.58 11.08 -16.50
CA LYS A 109 -0.82 12.21 -17.40
C LYS A 109 -2.21 12.19 -18.02
N TYR A 110 -2.81 11.00 -18.18
CA TYR A 110 -4.04 10.80 -18.94
C TYR A 110 -5.10 10.15 -18.05
N GLY A 111 -6.21 10.88 -17.82
CA GLY A 111 -7.33 10.37 -17.03
C GLY A 111 -7.96 9.12 -17.66
N ALA A 112 -8.22 8.11 -16.84
CA ALA A 112 -8.73 6.80 -17.25
C ALA A 112 -10.09 6.46 -16.61
N LEU A 113 -10.87 7.46 -16.20
CA LEU A 113 -12.12 7.27 -15.45
C LEU A 113 -13.09 6.33 -16.17
N TYR A 114 -13.33 6.56 -17.47
CA TYR A 114 -14.30 5.74 -18.21
C TYR A 114 -13.88 4.28 -18.36
N GLN A 115 -12.57 4.02 -18.50
CA GLN A 115 -12.04 2.66 -18.62
C GLN A 115 -12.02 1.93 -17.27
N GLY A 116 -12.01 2.67 -16.16
CA GLY A 116 -11.87 2.14 -14.82
C GLY A 116 -13.14 2.23 -13.96
N LEU A 117 -14.30 2.52 -14.54
CA LEU A 117 -15.56 2.66 -13.76
C LEU A 117 -15.87 1.45 -12.89
N PHE A 118 -15.51 0.24 -13.32
CA PHE A 118 -15.69 -0.98 -12.56
C PHE A 118 -14.88 -0.99 -11.24
N ALA A 119 -13.74 -0.28 -11.19
CA ALA A 119 -12.90 -0.19 -10.01
C ALA A 119 -13.42 0.83 -8.98
N VAL A 120 -14.34 1.72 -9.34
CA VAL A 120 -14.86 2.78 -8.46
C VAL A 120 -15.56 2.18 -7.23
N THR A 121 -16.45 1.21 -7.42
CA THR A 121 -17.19 0.58 -6.31
C THR A 121 -16.28 -0.20 -5.36
N PRO A 122 -15.36 -1.07 -5.81
CA PRO A 122 -14.36 -1.70 -4.95
C PRO A 122 -13.51 -0.68 -4.18
N ILE A 123 -13.05 0.38 -4.83
CA ILE A 123 -12.26 1.44 -4.20
C ILE A 123 -13.06 2.14 -3.09
N GLN A 124 -14.31 2.56 -3.36
CA GLN A 124 -15.15 3.20 -2.37
C GLN A 124 -15.44 2.28 -1.17
N THR A 125 -15.70 0.99 -1.42
CA THR A 125 -15.93 0.01 -0.37
C THR A 125 -14.69 -0.17 0.50
N THR A 126 -13.52 -0.25 -0.12
CA THR A 126 -12.24 -0.39 0.59
C THR A 126 -11.92 0.87 1.37
N LEU A 127 -12.16 2.06 0.79
CA LEU A 127 -11.99 3.34 1.49
C LEU A 127 -12.85 3.41 2.75
N ARG A 128 -14.14 3.04 2.65
CA ARG A 128 -15.05 3.05 3.82
C ARG A 128 -14.56 2.11 4.93
N LYS A 129 -14.07 0.92 4.58
CA LYS A 129 -13.49 -0.03 5.54
C LYS A 129 -12.25 0.56 6.20
N HIS A 130 -11.36 1.14 5.41
CA HIS A 130 -10.14 1.77 5.89
C HIS A 130 -10.43 2.94 6.85
N MET A 131 -11.37 3.82 6.50
CA MET A 131 -11.78 4.93 7.38
C MET A 131 -12.36 4.45 8.71
N LYS A 132 -13.17 3.38 8.70
CA LYS A 132 -13.67 2.77 9.95
C LYS A 132 -12.52 2.21 10.80
N MET A 133 -11.51 1.62 10.16
CA MET A 133 -10.33 1.11 10.86
C MET A 133 -9.52 2.24 11.51
N ILE A 134 -9.30 3.35 10.80
CA ILE A 134 -8.62 4.54 11.36
C ILE A 134 -9.40 5.12 12.55
N GLN A 135 -10.73 5.13 12.50
CA GLN A 135 -11.54 5.59 13.64
C GLN A 135 -11.38 4.67 14.86
N LYS A 136 -11.30 3.36 14.65
CA LYS A 136 -11.11 2.38 15.74
C LYS A 136 -9.69 2.41 16.29
N PHE A 137 -8.71 2.61 15.41
CA PHE A 137 -7.28 2.61 15.73
C PHE A 137 -6.64 3.88 15.13
N PRO A 138 -6.77 5.03 15.80
CA PRO A 138 -6.24 6.28 15.29
C PRO A 138 -4.71 6.24 15.17
N HIS A 139 -4.18 6.94 14.17
CA HIS A 139 -2.74 7.09 13.98
C HIS A 139 -2.11 7.67 15.25
N ARG A 140 -1.13 6.97 15.79
CA ARG A 140 -0.28 7.53 16.84
C ARG A 140 0.75 8.41 16.16
N VAL A 141 0.82 9.68 16.56
CA VAL A 141 1.96 10.52 16.20
C VAL A 141 3.19 9.86 16.82
N SER A 142 4.13 9.41 15.98
CA SER A 142 5.39 8.91 16.49
C SER A 142 6.09 10.08 17.16
N ASP A 143 6.29 10.00 18.46
CA ASP A 143 7.07 10.97 19.23
C ASP A 143 8.56 10.72 18.95
N VAL A 144 8.96 10.95 17.70
CA VAL A 144 10.36 10.88 17.23
C VAL A 144 10.98 12.28 17.30
N THR A 145 10.65 13.05 18.31
CA THR A 145 11.47 14.19 18.68
C THR A 145 12.73 13.62 19.30
N PRO A 146 13.93 13.75 18.69
CA PRO A 146 15.15 13.33 19.34
C PRO A 146 15.23 14.09 20.67
N LYS A 147 15.14 13.39 21.79
CA LYS A 147 15.42 13.97 23.10
C LYS A 147 16.85 14.51 23.04
N GLY A 148 17.02 15.81 22.90
CA GLY A 148 18.31 16.46 22.89
C GLY A 148 18.62 17.40 21.71
N ALA A 149 17.72 17.61 20.74
CA ALA A 149 17.90 18.68 19.74
C ALA A 149 17.28 19.99 20.26
N GLU A 150 17.84 20.56 21.29
CA GLU A 150 17.70 22.01 21.53
C GLU A 150 18.45 22.69 20.40
N LEU A 151 17.71 23.20 19.41
CA LEU A 151 18.25 24.15 18.44
C LEU A 151 18.57 25.43 19.22
N THR A 152 19.83 25.65 19.60
CA THR A 152 20.29 26.94 20.04
C THR A 152 20.11 27.92 18.87
N PRO A 153 19.40 29.03 19.05
CA PRO A 153 19.36 30.09 18.04
C PRO A 153 20.78 30.59 17.83
N HIS A 154 21.27 30.55 16.62
CA HIS A 154 22.46 31.29 16.25
C HIS A 154 22.03 32.74 16.06
N ASP A 155 22.58 33.61 16.93
CA ASP A 155 22.62 35.07 16.80
C ASP A 155 23.29 35.51 15.48
#